data_cd67dd82e6dc498e7eda94b3b7ec7e2d
#
_entry.id   cd67dd82e6dc498e7eda94b3b7ec7e2d
#
_cell.length_a   1.000
_cell.length_b   1.000
_cell.length_c   1.000
_cell.angle_alpha   90.00
_cell.angle_beta   90.00
_cell.angle_gamma   90.00
#
_symmetry.space_group_name_H-M   'P 1'
#
loop_
_entity.id
_entity.type
_entity.pdbx_description
1 polymer ?
#
loop_
_entity_poly.entity_id
_entity_poly.type
_entity_poly.pdbx_seq_one_letter_code
_entity_poly.pdbx_strand_id
1 'polypeptide(L)'
;MAIKVGINGFGRIGRNVLRSAIQNFPDIEIVAINDLLEPDYLAYMLQYDSVHGRFKGTVSVEGNTLVVNGKKIRLTAEKDPTALKWNEVGADIVIESTGIFLDKAGGEKHLAAGAKKVIFSAPSKDDTPMFVFGVNDKTYAGQAIISNASCTTNCLAPVAKVLHDKWGIKRGLMTTVHAATATQKTVDGPSNKDWRGGRGILENIIPSSTGAAKAVGVVIPELNKKLTGMSFRVPTSDVSVVDLVVELNKEASYAEICAEMKAQSEGALKGVLGYTTDKVVATDFRGETCTSVFDADAGIALDSTFVKVVSWYDNEWGYSNKCLEMVRVVAK
;
A
#
# COMPACT_ATOMS: atom_id res chain seq x y z
N MET A 1 -24.32 4.50 -9.70
CA MET A 1 -23.36 4.71 -10.82
C MET A 1 -21.99 4.25 -10.34
N ALA A 2 -21.18 3.68 -11.22
CA ALA A 2 -19.82 3.27 -10.84
C ALA A 2 -18.94 4.51 -10.56
N ILE A 3 -18.02 4.37 -9.60
CA ILE A 3 -17.03 5.40 -9.29
C ILE A 3 -15.95 5.35 -10.39
N LYS A 4 -15.80 6.42 -11.15
CA LYS A 4 -14.84 6.51 -12.25
C LYS A 4 -13.49 7.00 -11.77
N VAL A 5 -12.44 6.23 -12.06
CA VAL A 5 -11.08 6.45 -11.56
C VAL A 5 -10.09 6.54 -12.71
N GLY A 6 -9.18 7.53 -12.64
CA GLY A 6 -7.97 7.61 -13.44
C GLY A 6 -6.75 7.08 -12.69
N ILE A 7 -5.80 6.51 -13.40
CA ILE A 7 -4.50 6.07 -12.85
C ILE A 7 -3.39 6.84 -13.55
N ASN A 8 -2.55 7.52 -12.77
CA ASN A 8 -1.31 8.12 -13.27
C ASN A 8 -0.12 7.25 -12.84
N GLY A 9 0.56 6.63 -13.79
CA GLY A 9 1.61 5.64 -13.56
C GLY A 9 1.09 4.19 -13.55
N PHE A 10 1.46 3.42 -14.56
CA PHE A 10 1.04 2.03 -14.74
C PHE A 10 2.17 1.04 -14.39
N GLY A 11 2.92 1.38 -13.33
CA GLY A 11 3.92 0.53 -12.69
C GLY A 11 3.30 -0.65 -11.92
N ARG A 12 4.03 -1.23 -10.96
CA ARG A 12 3.53 -2.35 -10.16
C ARG A 12 2.18 -2.04 -9.50
N ILE A 13 2.08 -0.91 -8.79
CA ILE A 13 0.87 -0.55 -8.05
C ILE A 13 -0.27 -0.18 -9.00
N GLY A 14 -0.04 0.66 -10.02
CA GLY A 14 -1.10 1.03 -10.97
C GLY A 14 -1.70 -0.17 -11.67
N ARG A 15 -0.89 -1.18 -12.09
CA ARG A 15 -1.39 -2.42 -12.68
C ARG A 15 -2.18 -3.27 -11.69
N ASN A 16 -1.72 -3.39 -10.44
CA ASN A 16 -2.42 -4.15 -9.41
C ASN A 16 -3.71 -3.46 -8.97
N VAL A 17 -3.77 -2.14 -8.97
CA VAL A 17 -5.01 -1.38 -8.78
C VAL A 17 -6.03 -1.72 -9.88
N LEU A 18 -5.64 -1.73 -11.16
CA LEU A 18 -6.56 -2.12 -12.24
C LEU A 18 -7.01 -3.57 -12.09
N ARG A 19 -6.09 -4.52 -11.85
CA ARG A 19 -6.41 -5.94 -11.64
C ARG A 19 -7.37 -6.12 -10.48
N SER A 20 -7.10 -5.45 -9.35
CA SER A 20 -7.93 -5.53 -8.15
C SER A 20 -9.30 -4.88 -8.37
N ALA A 21 -9.37 -3.73 -9.07
CA ALA A 21 -10.63 -3.09 -9.42
C ALA A 21 -11.56 -4.05 -10.18
N ILE A 22 -11.01 -4.75 -11.16
CA ILE A 22 -11.77 -5.72 -11.97
C ILE A 22 -12.23 -6.94 -11.15
N GLN A 23 -11.39 -7.42 -10.22
CA GLN A 23 -11.66 -8.65 -9.47
C GLN A 23 -12.53 -8.43 -8.23
N ASN A 24 -12.30 -7.34 -7.51
CA ASN A 24 -12.82 -7.17 -6.15
C ASN A 24 -13.73 -5.95 -5.97
N PHE A 25 -13.78 -5.01 -6.94
CA PHE A 25 -14.49 -3.74 -6.80
C PHE A 25 -15.41 -3.44 -7.98
N PRO A 26 -16.53 -4.16 -8.12
CA PRO A 26 -17.45 -3.98 -9.27
C PRO A 26 -18.10 -2.61 -9.33
N ASP A 27 -18.05 -1.84 -8.27
CA ASP A 27 -18.53 -0.47 -8.12
C ASP A 27 -17.50 0.59 -8.55
N ILE A 28 -16.25 0.18 -8.88
CA ILE A 28 -15.18 1.08 -9.36
C ILE A 28 -14.84 0.75 -10.80
N GLU A 29 -14.76 1.79 -11.64
CA GLU A 29 -14.42 1.69 -13.05
C GLU A 29 -13.16 2.51 -13.34
N ILE A 30 -12.10 1.84 -13.83
CA ILE A 30 -10.92 2.55 -14.34
C ILE A 30 -11.21 3.00 -15.76
N VAL A 31 -11.22 4.32 -16.00
CA VAL A 31 -11.61 4.93 -17.28
C VAL A 31 -10.43 5.53 -18.05
N ALA A 32 -9.32 5.81 -17.39
CA ALA A 32 -8.10 6.30 -18.03
C ALA A 32 -6.84 5.89 -17.28
N ILE A 33 -5.78 5.73 -18.03
CA ILE A 33 -4.42 5.44 -17.53
C ILE A 33 -3.45 6.35 -18.27
N ASN A 34 -2.54 6.97 -17.52
CA ASN A 34 -1.39 7.67 -18.07
C ASN A 34 -0.10 6.94 -17.74
N ASP A 35 0.69 6.65 -18.75
CA ASP A 35 2.05 6.13 -18.63
C ASP A 35 2.85 6.50 -19.89
N LEU A 36 4.18 6.62 -19.78
CA LEU A 36 5.03 7.07 -20.88
C LEU A 36 5.41 5.94 -21.85
N LEU A 37 4.97 4.71 -21.58
CA LEU A 37 5.26 3.55 -22.41
C LEU A 37 4.18 3.36 -23.48
N GLU A 38 4.56 2.64 -24.54
CA GLU A 38 3.68 2.35 -25.66
C GLU A 38 2.48 1.49 -25.25
N PRO A 39 1.28 1.70 -25.85
CA PRO A 39 0.06 0.98 -25.51
C PRO A 39 0.18 -0.54 -25.53
N ASP A 40 0.81 -1.10 -26.54
CA ASP A 40 1.01 -2.55 -26.69
C ASP A 40 1.86 -3.12 -25.55
N TYR A 41 2.86 -2.35 -25.09
CA TYR A 41 3.69 -2.77 -23.98
C TYR A 41 2.96 -2.68 -22.64
N LEU A 42 2.09 -1.68 -22.46
CA LEU A 42 1.21 -1.59 -21.29
C LEU A 42 0.24 -2.78 -21.23
N ALA A 43 -0.34 -3.17 -22.37
CA ALA A 43 -1.19 -4.34 -22.48
C ALA A 43 -0.43 -5.64 -22.16
N TYR A 44 0.79 -5.78 -22.69
CA TYR A 44 1.66 -6.92 -22.40
C TYR A 44 1.96 -7.04 -20.89
N MET A 45 2.35 -5.92 -20.23
CA MET A 45 2.64 -5.91 -18.80
C MET A 45 1.39 -6.15 -17.94
N LEU A 46 0.20 -5.79 -18.39
CA LEU A 46 -1.04 -6.14 -17.70
C LEU A 46 -1.33 -7.64 -17.84
N GLN A 47 -1.11 -8.20 -19.04
CA GLN A 47 -1.40 -9.60 -19.35
C GLN A 47 -0.47 -10.55 -18.58
N TYR A 48 0.81 -10.22 -18.45
CA TYR A 48 1.82 -11.09 -17.87
C TYR A 48 2.46 -10.46 -16.66
N ASP A 49 2.48 -11.20 -15.54
CA ASP A 49 3.08 -10.74 -14.30
C ASP A 49 3.79 -11.91 -13.60
N SER A 50 5.06 -11.70 -13.25
CA SER A 50 5.90 -12.75 -12.64
C SER A 50 5.49 -13.10 -11.21
N VAL A 51 4.78 -12.20 -10.53
CA VAL A 51 4.33 -12.36 -9.13
C VAL A 51 2.89 -12.86 -9.09
N HIS A 52 1.98 -12.11 -9.73
CA HIS A 52 0.53 -12.35 -9.68
C HIS A 52 0.01 -13.20 -10.85
N GLY A 53 0.91 -13.69 -11.71
CA GLY A 53 0.58 -14.56 -12.81
C GLY A 53 -0.19 -13.87 -13.95
N ARG A 54 -0.68 -14.68 -14.85
CA ARG A 54 -1.41 -14.21 -16.03
C ARG A 54 -2.72 -13.53 -15.64
N PHE A 55 -3.04 -12.40 -16.27
CA PHE A 55 -4.33 -11.75 -16.07
C PHE A 55 -5.48 -12.68 -16.50
N LYS A 56 -6.45 -12.83 -15.61
CA LYS A 56 -7.61 -13.69 -15.86
C LYS A 56 -8.70 -12.89 -16.58
N GLY A 57 -8.52 -12.71 -17.88
CA GLY A 57 -9.44 -11.94 -18.73
C GLY A 57 -8.84 -11.66 -20.10
N THR A 58 -9.52 -10.83 -20.88
CA THR A 58 -9.08 -10.39 -22.21
C THR A 58 -8.42 -9.03 -22.12
N VAL A 59 -7.31 -8.86 -22.84
CA VAL A 59 -6.59 -7.59 -22.97
C VAL A 59 -6.25 -7.38 -24.43
N SER A 60 -6.60 -6.23 -24.99
CA SER A 60 -6.24 -5.81 -26.33
C SER A 60 -6.03 -4.30 -26.41
N VAL A 61 -5.50 -3.83 -27.52
CA VAL A 61 -5.27 -2.39 -27.78
C VAL A 61 -5.98 -1.98 -29.06
N GLU A 62 -6.65 -0.84 -29.02
CA GLU A 62 -7.28 -0.19 -30.16
C GLU A 62 -6.74 1.27 -30.23
N GLY A 63 -5.67 1.51 -30.99
CA GLY A 63 -4.98 2.81 -30.98
C GLY A 63 -4.49 3.19 -29.59
N ASN A 64 -4.92 4.33 -29.07
CA ASN A 64 -4.60 4.80 -27.70
C ASN A 64 -5.66 4.36 -26.67
N THR A 65 -6.23 3.18 -26.85
CA THR A 65 -7.25 2.65 -25.94
C THR A 65 -6.87 1.24 -25.54
N LEU A 66 -6.75 1.00 -24.25
CA LEU A 66 -6.65 -0.34 -23.69
C LEU A 66 -8.05 -0.92 -23.52
N VAL A 67 -8.29 -2.11 -24.05
CA VAL A 67 -9.57 -2.79 -23.90
C VAL A 67 -9.40 -3.98 -22.99
N VAL A 68 -10.06 -3.95 -21.84
CA VAL A 68 -9.96 -5.00 -20.81
C VAL A 68 -11.34 -5.56 -20.53
N ASN A 69 -11.54 -6.84 -20.81
CA ASN A 69 -12.85 -7.50 -20.71
C ASN A 69 -13.96 -6.73 -21.46
N GLY A 70 -13.63 -6.18 -22.64
CA GLY A 70 -14.54 -5.39 -23.47
C GLY A 70 -14.76 -3.93 -23.00
N LYS A 71 -14.19 -3.52 -21.85
CA LYS A 71 -14.26 -2.13 -21.38
C LYS A 71 -13.09 -1.32 -21.93
N LYS A 72 -13.39 -0.13 -22.42
CA LYS A 72 -12.41 0.79 -23.00
C LYS A 72 -11.83 1.71 -21.96
N ILE A 73 -10.50 1.77 -21.88
CA ILE A 73 -9.71 2.61 -20.98
C ILE A 73 -8.84 3.52 -21.83
N ARG A 74 -9.00 4.84 -21.71
CA ARG A 74 -8.17 5.80 -22.45
C ARG A 74 -6.73 5.72 -21.98
N LEU A 75 -5.78 5.63 -22.91
CA LEU A 75 -4.34 5.73 -22.65
C LEU A 75 -3.82 7.11 -23.05
N THR A 76 -2.95 7.68 -22.21
CA THR A 76 -2.20 8.92 -22.49
C THR A 76 -0.73 8.73 -22.13
N ALA A 77 0.14 9.54 -22.72
CA ALA A 77 1.60 9.51 -22.47
C ALA A 77 2.12 10.93 -22.13
N GLU A 78 1.45 11.57 -21.18
CA GLU A 78 1.73 12.94 -20.77
C GLU A 78 2.70 12.99 -19.58
N LYS A 79 3.76 13.79 -19.70
CA LYS A 79 4.72 14.03 -18.62
C LYS A 79 4.20 15.01 -17.57
N ASP A 80 3.42 15.99 -17.99
CA ASP A 80 2.80 16.97 -17.11
C ASP A 80 1.35 16.58 -16.80
N PRO A 81 1.00 16.29 -15.54
CA PRO A 81 -0.35 15.91 -15.17
C PRO A 81 -1.42 16.94 -15.52
N THR A 82 -1.08 18.21 -15.69
CA THR A 82 -2.05 19.26 -16.08
C THR A 82 -2.67 19.03 -17.47
N ALA A 83 -2.00 18.25 -18.35
CA ALA A 83 -2.46 17.94 -19.69
C ALA A 83 -3.39 16.70 -19.76
N LEU A 84 -3.65 16.00 -18.63
CA LEU A 84 -4.31 14.70 -18.62
C LEU A 84 -5.82 14.74 -18.86
N LYS A 85 -6.47 15.90 -18.69
CA LYS A 85 -7.89 16.12 -19.01
C LYS A 85 -8.80 15.01 -18.45
N TRP A 86 -8.73 14.77 -17.17
CA TRP A 86 -9.50 13.73 -16.47
C TRP A 86 -11.01 13.89 -16.61
N ASN A 87 -11.48 15.13 -16.69
CA ASN A 87 -12.88 15.47 -16.89
C ASN A 87 -13.46 14.97 -18.22
N GLU A 88 -12.67 14.87 -19.30
CA GLU A 88 -13.15 14.39 -20.61
C GLU A 88 -13.62 12.92 -20.56
N VAL A 89 -13.10 12.13 -19.62
CA VAL A 89 -13.50 10.72 -19.42
C VAL A 89 -14.33 10.53 -18.15
N GLY A 90 -14.61 11.62 -17.44
CA GLY A 90 -15.36 11.60 -16.18
C GLY A 90 -14.62 10.94 -15.03
N ALA A 91 -13.28 10.94 -15.03
CA ALA A 91 -12.47 10.45 -13.93
C ALA A 91 -12.48 11.47 -12.79
N ASP A 92 -13.40 11.32 -11.86
CA ASP A 92 -13.52 12.21 -10.70
C ASP A 92 -12.41 12.00 -9.67
N ILE A 93 -11.87 10.80 -9.58
CA ILE A 93 -10.82 10.42 -8.62
C ILE A 93 -9.60 9.94 -9.40
N VAL A 94 -8.42 10.38 -9.00
CA VAL A 94 -7.15 9.94 -9.60
C VAL A 94 -6.29 9.25 -8.55
N ILE A 95 -5.77 8.07 -8.88
CA ILE A 95 -4.72 7.41 -8.12
C ILE A 95 -3.38 7.79 -8.75
N GLU A 96 -2.57 8.55 -8.00
CA GLU A 96 -1.21 8.91 -8.37
C GLU A 96 -0.25 7.80 -7.94
N SER A 97 0.29 7.06 -8.89
CA SER A 97 1.16 5.91 -8.67
C SER A 97 2.50 5.95 -9.43
N THR A 98 2.91 7.15 -9.89
CA THR A 98 4.25 7.34 -10.50
C THR A 98 5.37 7.39 -9.47
N GLY A 99 5.07 7.76 -8.22
CA GLY A 99 6.07 8.04 -7.20
C GLY A 99 6.75 9.41 -7.33
N ILE A 100 6.33 10.23 -8.29
CA ILE A 100 6.93 11.54 -8.60
C ILE A 100 6.17 12.68 -7.93
N PHE A 101 4.86 12.75 -8.15
CA PHE A 101 3.96 13.84 -7.74
C PHE A 101 3.32 13.54 -6.39
N LEU A 102 4.13 13.51 -5.32
CA LEU A 102 3.73 13.07 -3.98
C LEU A 102 3.67 14.22 -2.96
N ASP A 103 3.39 15.41 -3.43
CA ASP A 103 3.18 16.61 -2.62
C ASP A 103 1.91 17.33 -3.08
N LYS A 104 1.48 18.32 -2.31
CA LYS A 104 0.28 19.09 -2.60
C LYS A 104 0.32 19.70 -4.00
N ALA A 105 1.46 20.27 -4.40
CA ALA A 105 1.63 20.86 -5.72
C ALA A 105 1.47 19.84 -6.85
N GLY A 106 1.97 18.61 -6.65
CA GLY A 106 1.77 17.49 -7.57
C GLY A 106 0.29 17.09 -7.67
N GLY A 107 -0.41 17.00 -6.54
CA GLY A 107 -1.83 16.70 -6.51
C GLY A 107 -2.70 17.79 -7.16
N GLU A 108 -2.35 19.06 -6.95
CA GLU A 108 -3.05 20.21 -7.56
C GLU A 108 -3.01 20.18 -9.11
N LYS A 109 -1.95 19.62 -9.71
CA LYS A 109 -1.88 19.42 -11.16
C LYS A 109 -3.00 18.51 -11.68
N HIS A 110 -3.31 17.44 -10.94
CA HIS A 110 -4.43 16.55 -11.30
C HIS A 110 -5.79 17.22 -11.13
N LEU A 111 -5.94 18.07 -10.08
CA LEU A 111 -7.15 18.87 -9.90
C LEU A 111 -7.32 19.86 -11.04
N ALA A 112 -6.25 20.53 -11.47
CA ALA A 112 -6.24 21.44 -12.63
C ALA A 112 -6.58 20.70 -13.93
N ALA A 113 -6.24 19.41 -14.05
CA ALA A 113 -6.61 18.55 -15.17
C ALA A 113 -8.05 18.02 -15.10
N GLY A 114 -8.84 18.43 -14.09
CA GLY A 114 -10.26 18.13 -13.98
C GLY A 114 -10.63 16.98 -13.03
N ALA A 115 -9.69 16.42 -12.29
CA ALA A 115 -10.01 15.51 -11.19
C ALA A 115 -10.62 16.28 -10.01
N LYS A 116 -11.50 15.64 -9.24
CA LYS A 116 -12.08 16.21 -8.01
C LYS A 116 -11.30 15.78 -6.76
N LYS A 117 -10.72 14.58 -6.81
CA LYS A 117 -9.95 13.97 -5.70
C LYS A 117 -8.70 13.32 -6.24
N VAL A 118 -7.64 13.33 -5.41
CA VAL A 118 -6.35 12.67 -5.72
C VAL A 118 -5.91 11.84 -4.54
N ILE A 119 -5.53 10.59 -4.80
CA ILE A 119 -5.00 9.66 -3.80
C ILE A 119 -3.57 9.30 -4.20
N PHE A 120 -2.60 9.66 -3.39
CA PHE A 120 -1.22 9.20 -3.58
C PHE A 120 -1.09 7.74 -3.13
N SER A 121 -0.58 6.88 -3.98
CA SER A 121 -0.26 5.49 -3.65
C SER A 121 1.14 5.35 -3.01
N ALA A 122 1.53 6.32 -2.21
CA ALA A 122 2.78 6.38 -1.46
C ALA A 122 2.64 7.43 -0.34
N PRO A 123 3.53 7.43 0.67
CA PRO A 123 3.59 8.51 1.65
C PRO A 123 3.83 9.85 0.96
N SER A 124 3.15 10.90 1.42
CA SER A 124 3.38 12.23 0.91
C SER A 124 4.76 12.77 1.35
N LYS A 125 5.30 13.71 0.57
CA LYS A 125 6.57 14.39 0.86
C LYS A 125 6.39 15.65 1.72
N ASP A 126 5.15 16.04 1.94
CA ASP A 126 4.73 17.21 2.70
C ASP A 126 3.67 16.85 3.75
N ASP A 127 2.89 17.82 4.22
CA ASP A 127 1.82 17.68 5.20
C ASP A 127 0.46 17.24 4.61
N THR A 128 0.43 16.76 3.36
CA THR A 128 -0.79 16.19 2.76
C THR A 128 -1.37 15.11 3.67
N PRO A 129 -2.67 15.20 4.01
CA PRO A 129 -3.31 14.26 4.94
C PRO A 129 -3.14 12.81 4.54
N MET A 130 -2.75 11.98 5.50
CA MET A 130 -2.45 10.56 5.30
C MET A 130 -3.50 9.70 5.99
N PHE A 131 -4.03 8.72 5.26
CA PHE A 131 -5.03 7.80 5.76
C PHE A 131 -4.60 6.35 5.59
N VAL A 132 -5.00 5.53 6.56
CA VAL A 132 -4.92 4.05 6.51
C VAL A 132 -6.33 3.53 6.75
N PHE A 133 -6.86 2.81 5.77
CA PHE A 133 -8.20 2.23 5.85
C PHE A 133 -8.35 1.30 7.06
N GLY A 134 -9.44 1.46 7.80
CA GLY A 134 -9.70 0.74 9.06
C GLY A 134 -9.02 1.36 10.30
N VAL A 135 -8.11 2.32 10.12
CA VAL A 135 -7.39 2.96 11.24
C VAL A 135 -7.90 4.38 11.49
N ASN A 136 -7.75 5.26 10.51
CA ASN A 136 -8.18 6.67 10.61
C ASN A 136 -9.02 7.17 9.43
N ASP A 137 -9.47 6.30 8.53
CA ASP A 137 -10.31 6.66 7.38
C ASP A 137 -11.61 7.36 7.77
N LYS A 138 -12.15 7.07 8.96
CA LYS A 138 -13.34 7.74 9.51
C LYS A 138 -13.12 9.22 9.84
N THR A 139 -11.88 9.68 9.91
CA THR A 139 -11.55 11.11 10.12
C THR A 139 -11.46 11.87 8.80
N TYR A 140 -11.69 11.23 7.66
CA TYR A 140 -11.76 11.91 6.38
C TYR A 140 -12.90 12.93 6.37
N ALA A 141 -12.58 14.18 6.04
CA ALA A 141 -13.49 15.32 6.10
C ALA A 141 -13.57 16.06 4.75
N GLY A 142 -13.42 15.35 3.64
CA GLY A 142 -13.61 15.91 2.30
C GLY A 142 -12.35 16.47 1.65
N GLN A 143 -11.15 16.20 2.17
CA GLN A 143 -9.89 16.64 1.57
C GLN A 143 -9.80 16.24 0.09
N ALA A 144 -9.34 17.16 -0.77
CA ALA A 144 -9.24 16.92 -2.20
C ALA A 144 -8.02 16.06 -2.56
N ILE A 145 -6.95 16.16 -1.78
CA ILE A 145 -5.70 15.43 -1.99
C ILE A 145 -5.36 14.71 -0.70
N ILE A 146 -5.13 13.40 -0.79
CA ILE A 146 -4.77 12.54 0.34
C ILE A 146 -3.66 11.57 -0.04
N SER A 147 -2.99 11.02 0.95
CA SER A 147 -2.06 9.91 0.80
C SER A 147 -2.63 8.63 1.45
N ASN A 148 -2.51 7.48 0.77
CA ASN A 148 -2.82 6.17 1.31
C ASN A 148 -1.63 5.56 2.11
N ALA A 149 -0.67 6.38 2.54
CA ALA A 149 0.53 5.95 3.24
C ALA A 149 1.38 4.94 2.43
N SER A 150 2.26 4.18 3.09
CA SER A 150 2.99 3.08 2.48
C SER A 150 2.33 1.72 2.76
N CYS A 151 2.73 0.69 2.01
CA CYS A 151 2.32 -0.69 2.29
C CYS A 151 2.72 -1.14 3.71
N THR A 152 3.93 -0.80 4.14
CA THR A 152 4.41 -1.10 5.50
C THR A 152 3.60 -0.35 6.57
N THR A 153 3.24 0.92 6.35
CA THR A 153 2.36 1.66 7.29
C THR A 153 0.97 1.02 7.35
N ASN A 154 0.43 0.57 6.22
CA ASN A 154 -0.85 -0.14 6.17
C ASN A 154 -0.82 -1.48 6.91
N CYS A 155 0.34 -2.15 7.00
CA CYS A 155 0.50 -3.36 7.81
C CYS A 155 0.69 -3.02 9.30
N LEU A 156 1.55 -2.06 9.61
CA LEU A 156 1.93 -1.74 10.98
C LEU A 156 0.80 -1.06 11.76
N ALA A 157 0.08 -0.13 11.14
CA ALA A 157 -0.90 0.70 11.83
C ALA A 157 -2.06 -0.09 12.46
N PRO A 158 -2.68 -1.10 11.80
CA PRO A 158 -3.73 -1.92 12.42
C PRO A 158 -3.26 -2.65 13.67
N VAL A 159 -2.10 -3.29 13.62
CA VAL A 159 -1.53 -4.02 14.77
C VAL A 159 -1.16 -3.05 15.91
N ALA A 160 -0.51 -1.94 15.57
CA ALA A 160 -0.16 -0.90 16.54
C ALA A 160 -1.41 -0.30 17.20
N LYS A 161 -2.50 -0.09 16.41
CA LYS A 161 -3.77 0.39 16.93
C LYS A 161 -4.36 -0.55 17.97
N VAL A 162 -4.47 -1.84 17.67
CA VAL A 162 -5.01 -2.83 18.61
C VAL A 162 -4.21 -2.85 19.91
N LEU A 163 -2.88 -2.90 19.84
CA LEU A 163 -2.02 -2.89 21.02
C LEU A 163 -2.16 -1.58 21.81
N HIS A 164 -2.21 -0.45 21.11
CA HIS A 164 -2.31 0.86 21.75
C HIS A 164 -3.66 1.09 22.42
N ASP A 165 -4.75 0.78 21.74
CA ASP A 165 -6.12 1.00 22.25
C ASP A 165 -6.38 0.16 23.51
N LYS A 166 -5.84 -1.07 23.58
CA LYS A 166 -6.10 -1.98 24.69
C LYS A 166 -5.13 -1.79 25.86
N TRP A 167 -3.83 -1.74 25.59
CA TRP A 167 -2.79 -1.74 26.62
C TRP A 167 -1.95 -0.46 26.67
N GLY A 168 -2.01 0.35 25.62
CA GLY A 168 -1.16 1.54 25.46
C GLY A 168 0.28 1.17 25.09
N ILE A 169 0.77 1.68 23.99
CA ILE A 169 2.20 1.56 23.63
C ILE A 169 2.97 2.69 24.28
N LYS A 170 3.97 2.36 25.06
CA LYS A 170 4.92 3.30 25.65
C LYS A 170 5.97 3.71 24.62
N ARG A 171 6.60 2.72 23.97
CA ARG A 171 7.57 2.88 22.89
C ARG A 171 7.74 1.57 22.11
N GLY A 172 8.31 1.65 20.92
CA GLY A 172 8.59 0.44 20.14
C GLY A 172 9.55 0.67 18.99
N LEU A 173 10.13 -0.44 18.53
CA LEU A 173 10.97 -0.51 17.35
C LEU A 173 10.37 -1.48 16.35
N MET A 174 10.29 -1.06 15.10
CA MET A 174 9.79 -1.87 14.01
C MET A 174 10.93 -2.21 13.05
N THR A 175 11.02 -3.47 12.69
CA THR A 175 11.80 -3.93 11.55
C THR A 175 10.85 -4.50 10.50
N THR A 176 10.95 -4.06 9.26
CA THR A 176 10.30 -4.79 8.18
C THR A 176 11.33 -5.55 7.35
N VAL A 177 11.14 -6.87 7.23
CA VAL A 177 11.84 -7.68 6.23
C VAL A 177 11.00 -7.60 4.97
N HIS A 178 11.49 -6.85 3.98
CA HIS A 178 10.69 -6.38 2.86
C HIS A 178 11.16 -6.98 1.54
N ALA A 179 10.22 -7.43 0.74
CA ALA A 179 10.48 -7.89 -0.61
C ALA A 179 11.17 -6.81 -1.47
N ALA A 180 11.87 -7.27 -2.50
CA ALA A 180 12.46 -6.39 -3.51
C ALA A 180 11.36 -5.60 -4.24
N THR A 181 11.63 -4.33 -4.52
CA THR A 181 10.75 -3.46 -5.31
C THR A 181 11.53 -2.90 -6.51
N ALA A 182 10.86 -2.20 -7.41
CA ALA A 182 11.48 -1.61 -8.60
C ALA A 182 12.64 -0.63 -8.29
N THR A 183 12.80 -0.21 -7.04
CA THR A 183 13.91 0.67 -6.62
C THR A 183 15.21 -0.09 -6.31
N GLN A 184 15.15 -1.40 -6.05
CA GLN A 184 16.33 -2.22 -5.85
C GLN A 184 17.05 -2.47 -7.18
N LYS A 185 18.38 -2.55 -7.11
CA LYS A 185 19.21 -2.89 -8.27
C LYS A 185 19.31 -4.41 -8.44
N THR A 186 19.28 -4.88 -9.69
CA THR A 186 19.55 -6.30 -10.00
C THR A 186 21.01 -6.65 -9.76
N VAL A 187 21.91 -5.76 -10.21
CA VAL A 187 23.37 -5.80 -10.02
C VAL A 187 23.84 -4.49 -9.41
N ASP A 188 25.07 -4.47 -8.88
CA ASP A 188 25.65 -3.26 -8.31
C ASP A 188 25.62 -2.09 -9.30
N GLY A 189 25.11 -0.95 -8.87
CA GLY A 189 24.98 0.25 -9.68
C GLY A 189 24.97 1.53 -8.83
N PRO A 190 25.13 2.70 -9.45
CA PRO A 190 25.25 3.96 -8.72
C PRO A 190 23.99 4.27 -7.93
N SER A 191 24.16 4.76 -6.71
CA SER A 191 23.11 5.31 -5.85
C SER A 191 23.68 6.48 -5.04
N ASN A 192 23.21 7.70 -5.35
CA ASN A 192 23.75 8.92 -4.73
C ASN A 192 23.23 9.18 -3.32
N LYS A 193 22.03 8.69 -3.00
CA LYS A 193 21.36 8.96 -1.71
C LYS A 193 21.58 7.86 -0.68
N ASP A 194 21.62 6.63 -1.12
CA ASP A 194 21.77 5.44 -0.27
C ASP A 194 22.72 4.45 -0.97
N TRP A 195 23.95 4.39 -0.51
CA TRP A 195 24.96 3.52 -1.12
C TRP A 195 24.58 2.04 -1.05
N ARG A 196 23.93 1.62 0.05
CA ARG A 196 23.43 0.24 0.19
C ARG A 196 22.33 -0.07 -0.82
N GLY A 197 21.47 0.91 -1.14
CA GLY A 197 20.44 0.78 -2.18
C GLY A 197 21.01 0.66 -3.61
N GLY A 198 22.31 0.91 -3.81
CA GLY A 198 23.03 0.66 -5.07
C GLY A 198 23.51 -0.78 -5.24
N ARG A 199 23.42 -1.63 -4.19
CA ARG A 199 23.87 -3.02 -4.26
C ARG A 199 22.81 -3.92 -4.88
N GLY A 200 23.29 -4.97 -5.57
CA GLY A 200 22.41 -5.97 -6.17
C GLY A 200 21.63 -6.75 -5.15
N ILE A 201 20.32 -6.93 -5.38
CA ILE A 201 19.39 -7.54 -4.42
C ILE A 201 19.48 -9.07 -4.37
N LEU A 202 19.89 -9.73 -5.46
CA LEU A 202 19.68 -11.17 -5.65
C LEU A 202 20.35 -12.05 -4.58
N GLU A 203 21.48 -11.59 -4.00
CA GLU A 203 22.26 -12.36 -3.01
C GLU A 203 22.51 -11.55 -1.72
N ASN A 204 21.77 -10.46 -1.52
CA ASN A 204 22.02 -9.55 -0.41
C ASN A 204 20.82 -9.40 0.53
N ILE A 205 21.12 -9.13 1.80
CA ILE A 205 20.22 -8.54 2.78
C ILE A 205 20.64 -7.08 2.92
N ILE A 206 19.80 -6.15 2.48
CA ILE A 206 20.15 -4.74 2.36
C ILE A 206 19.42 -3.91 3.43
N PRO A 207 20.12 -3.42 4.49
CA PRO A 207 19.54 -2.49 5.43
C PRO A 207 19.18 -1.17 4.74
N SER A 208 17.98 -0.68 4.98
CA SER A 208 17.45 0.54 4.37
C SER A 208 16.63 1.33 5.40
N SER A 209 16.64 2.64 5.29
CA SER A 209 15.77 3.50 6.10
C SER A 209 14.31 3.34 5.65
N THR A 210 13.38 3.53 6.58
CA THR A 210 11.94 3.60 6.28
C THR A 210 11.27 4.67 7.14
N GLY A 211 10.36 5.40 6.51
CA GLY A 211 9.48 6.34 7.22
C GLY A 211 8.20 5.70 7.78
N ALA A 212 7.98 4.41 7.53
CA ALA A 212 6.70 3.77 7.82
C ALA A 212 6.30 3.82 9.31
N ALA A 213 7.24 3.58 10.22
CA ALA A 213 6.96 3.65 11.66
C ALA A 213 6.66 5.09 12.15
N LYS A 214 7.32 6.09 11.56
CA LYS A 214 7.01 7.50 11.83
C LYS A 214 5.65 7.89 11.27
N ALA A 215 5.28 7.37 10.11
CA ALA A 215 3.98 7.59 9.48
C ALA A 215 2.82 7.05 10.33
N VAL A 216 3.03 6.00 11.14
CA VAL A 216 2.02 5.55 12.11
C VAL A 216 1.68 6.65 13.11
N GLY A 217 2.65 7.47 13.55
CA GLY A 217 2.38 8.63 14.41
C GLY A 217 1.63 9.78 13.72
N VAL A 218 1.49 9.75 12.38
CA VAL A 218 0.62 10.69 11.63
C VAL A 218 -0.81 10.17 11.63
N VAL A 219 -1.01 8.87 11.43
CA VAL A 219 -2.35 8.26 11.33
C VAL A 219 -2.94 7.90 12.70
N ILE A 220 -2.09 7.73 13.73
CA ILE A 220 -2.45 7.51 15.14
C ILE A 220 -1.64 8.52 15.96
N PRO A 221 -2.14 9.76 16.18
CA PRO A 221 -1.36 10.86 16.80
C PRO A 221 -0.79 10.52 18.17
N GLU A 222 -1.45 9.66 18.93
CA GLU A 222 -1.02 9.21 20.27
C GLU A 222 0.28 8.38 20.21
N LEU A 223 0.63 7.84 19.03
CA LEU A 223 1.88 7.12 18.78
C LEU A 223 3.00 8.00 18.22
N ASN A 224 2.76 9.29 18.05
CA ASN A 224 3.79 10.21 17.55
C ASN A 224 5.03 10.17 18.44
N LYS A 225 6.21 9.99 17.83
CA LYS A 225 7.53 9.86 18.48
C LYS A 225 7.69 8.63 19.40
N LYS A 226 6.70 7.73 19.46
CA LYS A 226 6.80 6.48 20.23
C LYS A 226 7.32 5.32 19.40
N LEU A 227 7.19 5.36 18.07
CA LEU A 227 7.62 4.32 17.16
C LEU A 227 8.67 4.86 16.18
N THR A 228 9.70 4.06 15.94
CA THR A 228 10.64 4.23 14.83
C THR A 228 11.04 2.84 14.29
N GLY A 229 11.77 2.81 13.19
CA GLY A 229 12.12 1.51 12.60
C GLY A 229 13.01 1.60 11.39
N MET A 230 13.33 0.42 10.86
CA MET A 230 14.14 0.23 9.67
C MET A 230 13.60 -0.91 8.80
N SER A 231 14.19 -1.08 7.63
CA SER A 231 13.86 -2.13 6.69
C SER A 231 15.11 -2.96 6.36
N PHE A 232 14.93 -4.26 6.20
CA PHE A 232 15.85 -5.11 5.46
C PHE A 232 15.20 -5.49 4.12
N ARG A 233 15.85 -5.15 3.00
CA ARG A 233 15.44 -5.63 1.68
C ARG A 233 16.07 -6.99 1.42
N VAL A 234 15.24 -7.94 0.99
CA VAL A 234 15.64 -9.34 0.77
C VAL A 234 15.25 -9.78 -0.65
N PRO A 235 15.89 -10.83 -1.21
CA PRO A 235 15.65 -11.29 -2.58
C PRO A 235 14.36 -12.14 -2.69
N THR A 236 13.25 -11.62 -2.18
CA THR A 236 11.90 -12.15 -2.40
C THR A 236 11.16 -11.24 -3.36
N SER A 237 10.33 -11.80 -4.22
CA SER A 237 9.63 -11.04 -5.26
C SER A 237 8.44 -10.26 -4.75
N ASP A 238 7.81 -10.73 -3.67
CA ASP A 238 6.62 -10.15 -3.07
C ASP A 238 6.39 -10.74 -1.68
N VAL A 239 5.50 -10.15 -0.92
CA VAL A 239 5.18 -10.39 0.48
C VAL A 239 6.32 -10.01 1.41
N SER A 240 5.97 -9.20 2.36
CA SER A 240 6.86 -8.63 3.38
C SER A 240 6.30 -8.94 4.77
N VAL A 241 7.13 -8.76 5.78
CA VAL A 241 6.74 -8.96 7.19
C VAL A 241 7.16 -7.79 8.05
N VAL A 242 6.29 -7.39 8.95
CA VAL A 242 6.58 -6.46 10.05
C VAL A 242 6.91 -7.27 11.30
N ASP A 243 8.06 -6.99 11.89
CA ASP A 243 8.49 -7.37 13.22
C ASP A 243 8.39 -6.12 14.10
N LEU A 244 7.42 -6.10 15.02
CA LEU A 244 7.19 -4.97 15.91
C LEU A 244 7.49 -5.38 17.36
N VAL A 245 8.51 -4.77 17.95
CA VAL A 245 8.80 -4.88 19.37
C VAL A 245 8.26 -3.67 20.10
N VAL A 246 7.45 -3.87 21.13
CA VAL A 246 6.85 -2.79 21.93
C VAL A 246 6.98 -3.01 23.42
N GLU A 247 7.11 -1.91 24.15
CA GLU A 247 6.88 -1.83 25.58
C GLU A 247 5.48 -1.27 25.81
N LEU A 248 4.64 -2.04 26.51
CA LEU A 248 3.25 -1.68 26.83
C LEU A 248 3.18 -0.89 28.14
N ASN A 249 2.12 -0.06 28.29
CA ASN A 249 1.85 0.64 29.55
C ASN A 249 1.12 -0.24 30.58
N LYS A 250 0.34 -1.22 30.10
CA LYS A 250 -0.39 -2.18 30.92
C LYS A 250 0.12 -3.59 30.63
N GLU A 251 0.12 -4.41 31.65
CA GLU A 251 0.46 -5.83 31.51
C GLU A 251 -0.52 -6.58 30.61
N ALA A 252 0.01 -7.50 29.82
CA ALA A 252 -0.74 -8.43 29.00
C ALA A 252 0.03 -9.73 28.83
N SER A 253 -0.63 -10.86 28.95
CA SER A 253 -0.08 -12.11 28.46
C SER A 253 -0.10 -12.13 26.92
N TYR A 254 0.80 -12.87 26.32
CA TYR A 254 0.81 -13.05 24.87
C TYR A 254 -0.49 -13.69 24.36
N ALA A 255 -1.10 -14.58 25.15
CA ALA A 255 -2.39 -15.19 24.84
C ALA A 255 -3.53 -14.15 24.76
N GLU A 256 -3.56 -13.17 25.67
CA GLU A 256 -4.53 -12.07 25.62
C GLU A 256 -4.31 -11.19 24.38
N ILE A 257 -3.06 -10.94 24.00
CA ILE A 257 -2.75 -10.19 22.76
C ILE A 257 -3.27 -10.96 21.53
N CYS A 258 -3.00 -12.26 21.44
CA CYS A 258 -3.52 -13.09 20.35
C CYS A 258 -5.05 -13.10 20.30
N ALA A 259 -5.71 -13.23 21.45
CA ALA A 259 -7.16 -13.22 21.53
C ALA A 259 -7.76 -11.88 21.07
N GLU A 260 -7.17 -10.75 21.47
CA GLU A 260 -7.62 -9.43 21.03
C GLU A 260 -7.39 -9.23 19.53
N MET A 261 -6.21 -9.61 19.00
CA MET A 261 -5.93 -9.54 17.55
C MET A 261 -6.94 -10.34 16.75
N LYS A 262 -7.28 -11.55 17.21
CA LYS A 262 -8.31 -12.37 16.58
C LYS A 262 -9.67 -11.69 16.63
N ALA A 263 -10.09 -11.19 17.78
CA ALA A 263 -11.37 -10.51 17.94
C ALA A 263 -11.48 -9.28 17.01
N GLN A 264 -10.41 -8.50 16.88
CA GLN A 264 -10.39 -7.33 15.99
C GLN A 264 -10.39 -7.75 14.51
N SER A 265 -9.72 -8.82 14.13
CA SER A 265 -9.72 -9.34 12.75
C SER A 265 -11.09 -9.86 12.31
N GLU A 266 -11.86 -10.40 13.22
CA GLU A 266 -13.23 -10.87 12.97
C GLU A 266 -14.29 -9.74 13.13
N GLY A 267 -13.91 -8.66 13.81
CA GLY A 267 -14.75 -7.52 14.18
C GLY A 267 -14.44 -6.22 13.43
N ALA A 268 -13.98 -5.21 14.18
CA ALA A 268 -13.83 -3.84 13.67
C ALA A 268 -12.80 -3.67 12.55
N LEU A 269 -11.79 -4.54 12.50
CA LEU A 269 -10.75 -4.54 11.49
C LEU A 269 -10.90 -5.66 10.46
N LYS A 270 -12.09 -6.25 10.34
CA LYS A 270 -12.36 -7.29 9.33
C LYS A 270 -12.03 -6.79 7.92
N GLY A 271 -11.27 -7.60 7.18
CA GLY A 271 -10.79 -7.25 5.83
C GLY A 271 -9.60 -6.29 5.81
N VAL A 272 -9.11 -5.84 6.97
CA VAL A 272 -7.87 -5.05 7.13
C VAL A 272 -6.83 -5.85 7.88
N LEU A 273 -7.20 -6.36 9.06
CA LEU A 273 -6.40 -7.26 9.87
C LEU A 273 -6.87 -8.71 9.63
N GLY A 274 -5.96 -9.57 9.21
CA GLY A 274 -6.11 -11.02 9.22
C GLY A 274 -5.47 -11.62 10.46
N TYR A 275 -5.69 -12.93 10.68
CA TYR A 275 -5.15 -13.68 11.81
C TYR A 275 -4.82 -15.10 11.38
N THR A 276 -3.65 -15.61 11.77
CA THR A 276 -3.26 -17.00 11.52
C THR A 276 -2.59 -17.63 12.73
N THR A 277 -2.77 -18.94 12.87
CA THR A 277 -2.06 -19.83 13.78
C THR A 277 -1.27 -20.89 13.02
N ASP A 278 -1.32 -20.85 11.69
CA ASP A 278 -0.65 -21.81 10.82
C ASP A 278 0.85 -21.49 10.73
N LYS A 279 1.65 -22.49 10.44
CA LYS A 279 3.10 -22.35 10.24
C LYS A 279 3.38 -21.90 8.80
N VAL A 280 3.19 -20.61 8.57
CA VAL A 280 3.20 -19.96 7.24
C VAL A 280 4.53 -19.28 6.95
N VAL A 281 4.74 -19.03 5.66
CA VAL A 281 5.86 -18.26 5.13
C VAL A 281 5.36 -17.24 4.11
N ALA A 282 6.22 -16.32 3.67
CA ALA A 282 5.85 -15.20 2.81
C ALA A 282 5.00 -15.60 1.58
N THR A 283 5.34 -16.70 0.90
CA THR A 283 4.66 -17.11 -0.34
C THR A 283 3.19 -17.50 -0.14
N ASP A 284 2.79 -17.85 1.09
CA ASP A 284 1.42 -18.25 1.42
C ASP A 284 0.45 -17.04 1.39
N PHE A 285 1.00 -15.82 1.47
CA PHE A 285 0.23 -14.58 1.47
C PHE A 285 0.21 -13.84 0.13
N ARG A 286 0.71 -14.45 -0.96
CA ARG A 286 0.57 -13.84 -2.29
C ARG A 286 -0.89 -13.74 -2.68
N GLY A 287 -1.33 -12.53 -3.01
CA GLY A 287 -2.73 -12.26 -3.32
C GLY A 287 -3.62 -12.02 -2.09
N GLU A 288 -3.03 -11.91 -0.88
CA GLU A 288 -3.78 -11.55 0.33
C GLU A 288 -4.30 -10.11 0.23
N THR A 289 -5.57 -9.93 0.55
CA THR A 289 -6.25 -8.63 0.49
C THR A 289 -6.18 -7.84 1.79
N CYS A 290 -6.01 -8.52 2.94
CA CYS A 290 -5.69 -7.87 4.20
C CYS A 290 -4.30 -7.25 4.13
N THR A 291 -4.16 -6.03 4.61
CA THR A 291 -2.85 -5.35 4.63
C THR A 291 -2.01 -5.70 5.84
N SER A 292 -2.54 -6.50 6.77
CA SER A 292 -1.86 -6.90 7.99
C SER A 292 -2.43 -8.25 8.43
N VAL A 293 -1.65 -9.33 8.34
CA VAL A 293 -2.07 -10.65 8.84
C VAL A 293 -1.22 -10.99 10.06
N PHE A 294 -1.83 -10.86 11.23
CA PHE A 294 -1.17 -11.16 12.50
C PHE A 294 -0.86 -12.66 12.60
N ASP A 295 0.40 -12.97 12.85
CA ASP A 295 0.89 -14.34 13.04
C ASP A 295 1.03 -14.63 14.54
N ALA A 296 0.09 -15.38 15.06
CA ALA A 296 0.04 -15.69 16.48
C ALA A 296 1.13 -16.66 16.94
N ASP A 297 1.65 -17.49 16.04
CA ASP A 297 2.69 -18.48 16.37
C ASP A 297 4.12 -17.90 16.28
N ALA A 298 4.30 -16.80 15.54
CA ALA A 298 5.61 -16.19 15.29
C ALA A 298 6.03 -15.13 16.33
N GLY A 299 5.11 -14.63 17.16
CA GLY A 299 5.42 -13.62 18.17
C GLY A 299 5.87 -14.21 19.48
N ILE A 300 6.46 -13.40 20.34
CA ILE A 300 6.98 -13.77 21.67
C ILE A 300 6.81 -12.63 22.67
N ALA A 301 6.62 -12.96 23.94
CA ALA A 301 6.71 -12.03 25.05
C ALA A 301 7.96 -12.34 25.88
N LEU A 302 8.73 -11.30 26.22
CA LEU A 302 9.83 -11.43 27.17
C LEU A 302 9.31 -11.38 28.62
N ASP A 303 8.34 -10.50 28.84
CA ASP A 303 7.59 -10.37 30.09
C ASP A 303 6.17 -9.85 29.78
N SER A 304 5.39 -9.50 30.79
CA SER A 304 4.01 -9.03 30.63
C SER A 304 3.88 -7.66 29.96
N THR A 305 4.96 -6.92 29.75
CA THR A 305 4.94 -5.58 29.16
C THR A 305 5.82 -5.45 27.91
N PHE A 306 6.73 -6.38 27.66
CA PHE A 306 7.67 -6.30 26.55
C PHE A 306 7.47 -7.47 25.58
N VAL A 307 6.89 -7.13 24.42
CA VAL A 307 6.41 -8.13 23.46
C VAL A 307 6.91 -7.84 22.05
N LYS A 308 7.10 -8.91 21.28
CA LYS A 308 7.33 -8.90 19.85
C LYS A 308 6.11 -9.51 19.16
N VAL A 309 5.56 -8.80 18.18
CA VAL A 309 4.49 -9.31 17.32
C VAL A 309 4.92 -9.29 15.87
N VAL A 310 4.39 -10.22 15.10
CA VAL A 310 4.72 -10.42 13.68
C VAL A 310 3.45 -10.27 12.85
N SER A 311 3.54 -9.56 11.73
CA SER A 311 2.42 -9.42 10.80
C SER A 311 2.89 -9.45 9.36
N TRP A 312 2.24 -10.28 8.54
CA TRP A 312 2.51 -10.45 7.12
C TRP A 312 1.67 -9.50 6.27
N TYR A 313 2.17 -9.13 5.10
CA TYR A 313 1.42 -8.35 4.13
C TYR A 313 1.92 -8.56 2.70
N ASP A 314 0.98 -8.75 1.77
CA ASP A 314 1.27 -8.59 0.36
C ASP A 314 1.44 -7.10 0.07
N ASN A 315 2.68 -6.68 -0.13
CA ASN A 315 3.04 -5.26 -0.26
C ASN A 315 2.57 -4.65 -1.59
N GLU A 316 2.09 -5.45 -2.53
CA GLU A 316 1.52 -5.02 -3.81
C GLU A 316 0.00 -5.19 -3.83
N TRP A 317 -0.51 -6.41 -3.63
CA TRP A 317 -1.92 -6.73 -3.80
C TRP A 317 -2.78 -6.17 -2.66
N GLY A 318 -2.45 -6.47 -1.42
CA GLY A 318 -3.17 -5.96 -0.25
C GLY A 318 -3.20 -4.44 -0.24
N TYR A 319 -2.06 -3.81 -0.53
CA TYR A 319 -1.96 -2.36 -0.63
C TYR A 319 -2.83 -1.77 -1.75
N SER A 320 -2.83 -2.38 -2.94
CA SER A 320 -3.64 -1.93 -4.08
C SER A 320 -5.15 -2.03 -3.79
N ASN A 321 -5.57 -3.08 -3.07
CA ASN A 321 -6.95 -3.20 -2.58
C ASN A 321 -7.31 -2.04 -1.64
N LYS A 322 -6.42 -1.61 -0.74
CA LYS A 322 -6.70 -0.49 0.17
C LYS A 322 -6.67 0.87 -0.52
N CYS A 323 -5.92 1.04 -1.60
CA CYS A 323 -6.09 2.21 -2.46
C CYS A 323 -7.53 2.31 -3.00
N LEU A 324 -8.13 1.19 -3.39
CA LEU A 324 -9.51 1.15 -3.88
C LEU A 324 -10.55 1.31 -2.75
N GLU A 325 -10.29 0.80 -1.56
CA GLU A 325 -11.13 1.12 -0.39
C GLU A 325 -11.10 2.62 -0.08
N MET A 326 -9.93 3.27 -0.18
CA MET A 326 -9.84 4.73 -0.01
C MET A 326 -10.55 5.49 -1.14
N VAL A 327 -10.61 4.95 -2.37
CA VAL A 327 -11.48 5.50 -3.43
C VAL A 327 -12.94 5.53 -2.97
N ARG A 328 -13.45 4.46 -2.35
CA ARG A 328 -14.81 4.42 -1.80
C ARG A 328 -15.03 5.42 -0.66
N VAL A 329 -13.99 5.66 0.15
CA VAL A 329 -14.05 6.65 1.25
C VAL A 329 -14.17 8.07 0.70
N VAL A 330 -13.33 8.43 -0.28
CA VAL A 330 -13.30 9.81 -0.80
C VAL A 330 -14.42 10.11 -1.81
N ALA A 331 -15.11 9.07 -2.31
CA ALA A 331 -16.25 9.19 -3.22
C ALA A 331 -17.58 9.51 -2.53
N LYS A 332 -17.64 9.37 -1.20
CA LYS A 332 -18.81 9.72 -0.38
C LYS A 332 -18.94 11.22 -0.23
#